data_4e7bfbde54aee8ce66f74c184c5b2beb
#
_entry.id   4e7bfbde54aee8ce66f74c184c5b2beb
#
_cell.length_a   1.000
_cell.length_b   1.000
_cell.length_c   1.000
_cell.angle_alpha   90.00
_cell.angle_beta   90.00
_cell.angle_gamma   90.00
#
_symmetry.space_group_name_H-M   'P 1'
#
loop_
_entity.id
_entity.type
_entity.pdbx_description
1 polymer ?
#
loop_
_entity_poly.entity_id
_entity_poly.type
_entity_poly.pdbx_seq_one_letter_code
_entity_poly.pdbx_strand_id
1 'polypeptide(L)'
;MGKIKILLADSSTFTRILLANALGTLGFEVVAVAKNGREALEKFAQHSPDIALIDLKLDGIGGIDIVRALTKDNPSAAVALLMPENMDDPDIIVEAVRAGAKAYIKKPTSGEEIKRRLTKMLGRSEGK
;
A
#
# COMPACT_ATOMS: atom_id res chain seq x y z
N MET A 1 -19.39 -8.38 -9.33
CA MET A 1 -18.02 -7.85 -9.26
C MET A 1 -17.51 -7.91 -7.85
N GLY A 2 -16.31 -8.41 -7.67
CA GLY A 2 -15.74 -8.53 -6.34
C GLY A 2 -15.21 -7.22 -5.82
N LYS A 3 -14.92 -7.19 -4.53
CA LYS A 3 -14.26 -6.06 -3.90
C LYS A 3 -12.81 -6.00 -4.33
N ILE A 4 -12.22 -4.81 -4.28
CA ILE A 4 -10.79 -4.62 -4.51
C ILE A 4 -10.03 -5.25 -3.36
N LYS A 5 -9.10 -6.14 -3.67
CA LYS A 5 -8.33 -6.89 -2.67
C LYS A 5 -7.04 -6.16 -2.33
N ILE A 6 -6.80 -5.97 -1.05
CA ILE A 6 -5.65 -5.21 -0.56
C ILE A 6 -4.78 -6.07 0.36
N LEU A 7 -3.46 -5.99 0.13
CA LEU A 7 -2.46 -6.42 1.10
C LEU A 7 -1.98 -5.17 1.84
N LEU A 8 -2.00 -5.21 3.16
CA LEU A 8 -1.54 -4.10 4.01
C LEU A 8 -0.29 -4.52 4.78
N ALA A 9 0.81 -3.83 4.57
CA ALA A 9 2.06 -4.10 5.26
C ALA A 9 2.49 -2.88 6.08
N ASP A 10 2.54 -3.04 7.40
CA ASP A 10 2.91 -1.99 8.33
C ASP A 10 3.48 -2.65 9.60
N SER A 11 4.57 -2.12 10.13
CA SER A 11 5.22 -2.71 11.31
C SER A 11 4.43 -2.48 12.60
N SER A 12 3.57 -1.48 12.65
CA SER A 12 2.79 -1.15 13.83
C SER A 12 1.50 -1.96 13.89
N THR A 13 1.34 -2.76 14.94
CA THR A 13 0.10 -3.52 15.16
C THR A 13 -1.11 -2.60 15.21
N PHE A 14 -0.97 -1.48 15.92
CA PHE A 14 -2.05 -0.51 16.07
C PHE A 14 -2.47 0.06 14.71
N THR A 15 -1.49 0.48 13.90
CA THR A 15 -1.76 1.03 12.58
C THR A 15 -2.41 -0.01 11.66
N ARG A 16 -1.92 -1.27 11.70
CA ARG A 16 -2.53 -2.35 10.90
C ARG A 16 -4.01 -2.52 11.22
N ILE A 17 -4.33 -2.56 12.51
CA ILE A 17 -5.73 -2.74 12.94
C ILE A 17 -6.59 -1.57 12.47
N LEU A 18 -6.13 -0.34 12.70
CA LEU A 18 -6.87 0.85 12.31
C LEU A 18 -7.10 0.92 10.80
N LEU A 19 -6.04 0.71 10.03
CA LEU A 19 -6.14 0.81 8.57
C LEU A 19 -6.96 -0.32 7.98
N ALA A 20 -6.79 -1.54 8.48
CA ALA A 20 -7.59 -2.67 7.99
C ALA A 20 -9.07 -2.43 8.24
N ASN A 21 -9.41 -1.92 9.41
CA ASN A 21 -10.80 -1.60 9.74
C ASN A 21 -11.35 -0.50 8.83
N ALA A 22 -10.58 0.57 8.65
CA ALA A 22 -10.99 1.69 7.79
C ALA A 22 -11.18 1.24 6.34
N LEU A 23 -10.25 0.44 5.82
CA LEU A 23 -10.35 -0.06 4.45
C LEU A 23 -11.58 -0.94 4.26
N GLY A 24 -11.87 -1.81 5.24
CA GLY A 24 -13.09 -2.63 5.20
C GLY A 24 -14.35 -1.79 5.17
N THR A 25 -14.39 -0.75 6.00
CA THR A 25 -15.53 0.18 6.03
C THR A 25 -15.72 0.90 4.70
N LEU A 26 -14.62 1.19 3.99
CA LEU A 26 -14.67 1.86 2.69
C LEU A 26 -15.06 0.93 1.54
N GLY A 27 -15.25 -0.35 1.80
CA GLY A 27 -15.68 -1.30 0.79
C GLY A 27 -14.56 -2.12 0.16
N PHE A 28 -13.33 -2.01 0.67
CA PHE A 28 -12.23 -2.85 0.21
C PHE A 28 -12.18 -4.15 1.00
N GLU A 29 -11.51 -5.14 0.43
CA GLU A 29 -11.28 -6.41 1.13
C GLU A 29 -9.80 -6.54 1.46
N VAL A 30 -9.44 -6.49 2.75
CA VAL A 30 -8.06 -6.69 3.17
C VAL A 30 -7.83 -8.20 3.25
N VAL A 31 -7.19 -8.74 2.22
CA VAL A 31 -6.99 -10.20 2.11
C VAL A 31 -5.80 -10.69 2.92
N ALA A 32 -4.87 -9.80 3.26
CA ALA A 32 -3.70 -10.17 4.05
C ALA A 32 -3.10 -8.95 4.71
N VAL A 33 -2.48 -9.16 5.87
CA VAL A 33 -1.69 -8.14 6.55
C VAL A 33 -0.29 -8.69 6.77
N ALA A 34 0.70 -7.83 6.71
CA ALA A 34 2.10 -8.20 6.90
C ALA A 34 2.74 -7.24 7.90
N LYS A 35 3.59 -7.75 8.77
CA LYS A 35 4.25 -6.94 9.78
C LYS A 35 5.68 -6.58 9.44
N ASN A 36 6.22 -7.17 8.37
CA ASN A 36 7.58 -6.89 7.91
C ASN A 36 7.68 -7.16 6.41
N GLY A 37 8.84 -6.84 5.83
CA GLY A 37 9.03 -6.96 4.39
C GLY A 37 8.95 -8.37 3.88
N ARG A 38 9.50 -9.35 4.61
CA ARG A 38 9.46 -10.74 4.17
C ARG A 38 8.03 -11.24 4.09
N GLU A 39 7.22 -10.94 5.11
CA GLU A 39 5.81 -11.33 5.09
C GLU A 39 5.06 -10.66 3.93
N ALA A 40 5.40 -9.39 3.64
CA ALA A 40 4.75 -8.68 2.54
C ALA A 40 5.00 -9.39 1.21
N LEU A 41 6.25 -9.80 0.95
CA LEU A 41 6.57 -10.52 -0.29
C LEU A 41 5.87 -11.87 -0.36
N GLU A 42 5.88 -12.62 0.74
CA GLU A 42 5.24 -13.94 0.80
C GLU A 42 3.73 -13.83 0.56
N LYS A 43 3.09 -12.89 1.25
CA LYS A 43 1.62 -12.76 1.17
C LYS A 43 1.16 -12.18 -0.15
N PHE A 44 1.96 -11.31 -0.76
CA PHE A 44 1.64 -10.85 -2.10
C PHE A 44 1.60 -12.02 -3.08
N ALA A 45 2.59 -12.91 -3.02
CA ALA A 45 2.63 -14.08 -3.88
C ALA A 45 1.46 -15.03 -3.61
N GLN A 46 1.08 -15.22 -2.34
CA GLN A 46 0.01 -16.12 -1.95
C GLN A 46 -1.38 -15.62 -2.35
N HIS A 47 -1.62 -14.31 -2.22
CA HIS A 47 -2.97 -13.76 -2.33
C HIS A 47 -3.23 -12.99 -3.62
N SER A 48 -2.20 -12.63 -4.35
CA SER A 48 -2.33 -11.85 -5.60
C SER A 48 -3.30 -10.66 -5.44
N PRO A 49 -3.04 -9.76 -4.49
CA PRO A 49 -3.96 -8.65 -4.25
C PRO A 49 -3.98 -7.68 -5.42
N ASP A 50 -5.06 -6.90 -5.51
CA ASP A 50 -5.16 -5.86 -6.53
C ASP A 50 -4.26 -4.67 -6.18
N ILE A 51 -4.11 -4.40 -4.88
CA ILE A 51 -3.31 -3.29 -4.38
C ILE A 51 -2.46 -3.77 -3.21
N ALA A 52 -1.21 -3.33 -3.16
CA ALA A 52 -0.36 -3.52 -1.99
C ALA A 52 -0.09 -2.16 -1.37
N LEU A 53 -0.44 -1.98 -0.10
CA LEU A 53 -0.12 -0.79 0.69
C LEU A 53 1.07 -1.12 1.55
N ILE A 54 2.20 -0.46 1.30
CA ILE A 54 3.48 -0.79 1.92
C ILE A 54 3.98 0.40 2.72
N ASP A 55 4.20 0.21 4.01
CA ASP A 55 4.76 1.24 4.88
C ASP A 55 6.22 1.52 4.50
N LEU A 56 6.58 2.78 4.37
CA LEU A 56 7.96 3.18 4.10
C LEU A 56 8.93 2.60 5.12
N LYS A 57 8.53 2.55 6.38
CA LYS A 57 9.38 2.09 7.48
C LYS A 57 9.04 0.68 7.95
N LEU A 58 9.02 -0.26 7.01
CA LEU A 58 8.85 -1.66 7.40
C LEU A 58 10.11 -2.20 8.08
N ASP A 59 9.90 -3.05 9.08
CA ASP A 59 11.00 -3.74 9.71
C ASP A 59 11.62 -4.75 8.73
N GLY A 60 12.93 -4.95 8.86
CA GLY A 60 13.67 -5.82 7.96
C GLY A 60 13.94 -5.14 6.64
N ILE A 61 13.33 -5.63 5.56
CA ILE A 61 13.45 -5.01 4.23
C ILE A 61 12.59 -3.75 4.21
N GLY A 62 13.19 -2.60 3.92
CA GLY A 62 12.47 -1.32 3.90
C GLY A 62 11.42 -1.25 2.80
N GLY A 63 10.47 -0.32 2.99
CA GLY A 63 9.31 -0.21 2.11
C GLY A 63 9.66 0.02 0.64
N ILE A 64 10.63 0.89 0.35
CA ILE A 64 11.01 1.15 -1.04
C ILE A 64 11.61 -0.09 -1.70
N ASP A 65 12.43 -0.86 -0.96
CA ASP A 65 12.98 -2.10 -1.50
C ASP A 65 11.91 -3.14 -1.75
N ILE A 66 10.87 -3.17 -0.93
CA ILE A 66 9.72 -4.05 -1.14
C ILE A 66 8.97 -3.63 -2.41
N VAL A 67 8.73 -2.33 -2.58
CA VAL A 67 8.08 -1.82 -3.81
C VAL A 67 8.88 -2.26 -5.03
N ARG A 68 10.20 -2.10 -4.97
CA ARG A 68 11.08 -2.48 -6.08
C ARG A 68 10.98 -3.98 -6.38
N ALA A 69 10.99 -4.81 -5.34
CA ALA A 69 10.92 -6.26 -5.50
C ALA A 69 9.56 -6.69 -6.09
N LEU A 70 8.47 -6.12 -5.58
CA LEU A 70 7.13 -6.47 -6.07
C LEU A 70 6.93 -6.05 -7.52
N THR A 71 7.37 -4.85 -7.88
CA THR A 71 7.16 -4.34 -9.24
C THR A 71 8.10 -4.96 -10.25
N LYS A 72 9.27 -5.44 -9.82
CA LYS A 72 10.19 -6.14 -10.71
C LYS A 72 9.56 -7.43 -11.26
N ASP A 73 8.93 -8.20 -10.38
CA ASP A 73 8.30 -9.46 -10.78
C ASP A 73 6.90 -9.25 -11.34
N ASN A 74 6.26 -8.12 -10.97
CA ASN A 74 4.88 -7.81 -11.36
C ASN A 74 4.81 -6.35 -11.81
N PRO A 75 5.28 -6.03 -13.03
CA PRO A 75 5.36 -4.62 -13.47
C PRO A 75 4.03 -3.87 -13.45
N SER A 76 2.91 -4.58 -13.56
CA SER A 76 1.59 -3.96 -13.53
C SER A 76 1.00 -3.89 -12.13
N ALA A 77 1.71 -4.35 -11.10
CA ALA A 77 1.20 -4.34 -9.74
C ALA A 77 0.93 -2.92 -9.27
N ALA A 78 -0.21 -2.72 -8.62
CA ALA A 78 -0.58 -1.43 -8.05
C ALA A 78 -0.05 -1.38 -6.61
N VAL A 79 1.10 -0.75 -6.43
CA VAL A 79 1.75 -0.64 -5.12
C VAL A 79 1.76 0.82 -4.69
N ALA A 80 1.23 1.09 -3.50
CA ALA A 80 1.24 2.42 -2.90
C ALA A 80 2.09 2.40 -1.63
N LEU A 81 2.81 3.48 -1.41
CA LEU A 81 3.67 3.61 -0.24
C LEU A 81 2.95 4.43 0.82
N LEU A 82 2.91 3.91 2.06
CA LEU A 82 2.41 4.65 3.20
C LEU A 82 3.57 5.41 3.82
N MET A 83 3.42 6.71 3.99
CA MET A 83 4.49 7.57 4.47
C MET A 83 4.15 8.18 5.82
N PRO A 84 5.16 8.42 6.68
CA PRO A 84 4.93 9.15 7.93
C PRO A 84 4.37 10.54 7.66
N GLU A 85 3.58 11.05 8.61
CA GLU A 85 2.93 12.35 8.51
C GLU A 85 3.90 13.49 8.19
N ASN A 86 5.09 13.43 8.79
CA ASN A 86 6.08 14.50 8.68
C ASN A 86 7.16 14.23 7.63
N MET A 87 6.88 13.35 6.68
CA MET A 87 7.84 13.06 5.62
C MET A 87 7.76 14.13 4.54
N ASP A 88 8.80 14.93 4.43
CA ASP A 88 8.86 16.05 3.47
C ASP A 88 10.06 15.99 2.55
N ASP A 89 10.72 14.85 2.46
CA ASP A 89 11.92 14.72 1.62
C ASP A 89 11.50 14.34 0.19
N PRO A 90 11.63 15.28 -0.77
CA PRO A 90 11.25 14.98 -2.16
C PRO A 90 12.10 13.88 -2.78
N ASP A 91 13.32 13.66 -2.29
CA ASP A 91 14.17 12.59 -2.83
C ASP A 91 13.61 11.22 -2.52
N ILE A 92 12.96 11.06 -1.36
CA ILE A 92 12.29 9.81 -1.00
C ILE A 92 11.13 9.54 -1.97
N ILE A 93 10.36 10.56 -2.30
CA ILE A 93 9.24 10.42 -3.23
C ILE A 93 9.72 10.03 -4.61
N VAL A 94 10.80 10.68 -5.09
CA VAL A 94 11.40 10.36 -6.39
C VAL A 94 11.89 8.90 -6.38
N GLU A 95 12.55 8.49 -5.31
CA GLU A 95 13.05 7.13 -5.20
C GLU A 95 11.92 6.11 -5.22
N ALA A 96 10.83 6.40 -4.52
CA ALA A 96 9.66 5.52 -4.49
C ALA A 96 9.03 5.37 -5.89
N VAL A 97 8.90 6.47 -6.62
CA VAL A 97 8.37 6.44 -7.99
C VAL A 97 9.29 5.61 -8.89
N ARG A 98 10.59 5.82 -8.79
CA ARG A 98 11.56 5.04 -9.57
C ARG A 98 11.52 3.56 -9.23
N ALA A 99 11.21 3.22 -7.99
CA ALA A 99 11.07 1.83 -7.56
C ALA A 99 9.78 1.19 -8.11
N GLY A 100 8.83 1.97 -8.55
CA GLY A 100 7.60 1.48 -9.15
C GLY A 100 6.32 1.79 -8.38
N ALA A 101 6.41 2.58 -7.29
CA ALA A 101 5.20 2.98 -6.55
C ALA A 101 4.30 3.84 -7.45
N LYS A 102 3.01 3.54 -7.46
CA LYS A 102 2.04 4.27 -8.27
C LYS A 102 1.33 5.36 -7.49
N ALA A 103 1.49 5.38 -6.19
CA ALA A 103 0.93 6.41 -5.32
C ALA A 103 1.66 6.41 -4.01
N TYR A 104 1.54 7.50 -3.26
CA TYR A 104 1.95 7.53 -1.87
C TYR A 104 0.83 8.16 -1.06
N ILE A 105 0.71 7.75 0.21
CA ILE A 105 -0.32 8.22 1.12
C ILE A 105 0.35 8.57 2.43
N LYS A 106 0.18 9.81 2.89
CA LYS A 106 0.71 10.23 4.19
C LYS A 106 -0.24 9.82 5.29
N LYS A 107 0.29 9.30 6.38
CA LYS A 107 -0.46 8.96 7.58
C LYS A 107 -0.40 10.15 8.54
N PRO A 108 -1.48 10.47 9.28
CA PRO A 108 -2.84 9.95 9.13
C PRO A 108 -3.54 10.62 7.95
N THR A 109 -4.61 9.99 7.48
CA THR A 109 -5.36 10.51 6.35
C THR A 109 -6.85 10.19 6.52
N SER A 110 -7.70 10.91 5.82
CA SER A 110 -9.15 10.64 5.87
C SER A 110 -9.49 9.41 5.03
N GLY A 111 -10.61 8.77 5.34
CA GLY A 111 -11.10 7.65 4.55
C GLY A 111 -11.39 8.05 3.11
N GLU A 112 -11.93 9.24 2.90
CA GLU A 112 -12.21 9.73 1.55
C GLU A 112 -10.94 9.87 0.72
N GLU A 113 -9.88 10.38 1.33
CA GLU A 113 -8.59 10.55 0.64
C GLU A 113 -7.98 9.20 0.28
N ILE A 114 -8.04 8.24 1.19
CA ILE A 114 -7.55 6.88 0.92
C ILE A 114 -8.30 6.29 -0.27
N LYS A 115 -9.62 6.34 -0.22
CA LYS A 115 -10.45 5.76 -1.28
C LYS A 115 -10.16 6.41 -2.62
N ARG A 116 -10.04 7.74 -2.64
CA ARG A 116 -9.77 8.49 -3.86
C ARG A 116 -8.44 8.07 -4.48
N ARG A 117 -7.39 7.98 -3.68
CA ARG A 117 -6.07 7.62 -4.18
C ARG A 117 -5.99 6.18 -4.66
N LEU A 118 -6.64 5.26 -3.94
CA LEU A 118 -6.60 3.85 -4.32
C LEU A 118 -7.41 3.58 -5.59
N THR A 119 -8.59 4.19 -5.73
CA THR A 119 -9.39 3.99 -6.94
C THR A 119 -8.71 4.62 -8.15
N LYS A 120 -8.10 5.78 -7.98
CA LYS A 120 -7.35 6.44 -9.06
C LYS A 120 -6.17 5.58 -9.50
N MET A 121 -5.49 4.96 -8.56
CA MET A 121 -4.33 4.09 -8.83
C MET A 121 -4.69 2.92 -9.74
N LEU A 122 -5.91 2.42 -9.63
CA LEU A 122 -6.39 1.33 -10.48
C LEU A 122 -7.00 1.83 -11.79
N GLY A 123 -6.90 3.14 -12.08
CA GLY A 123 -7.46 3.71 -13.29
C GLY A 123 -8.97 3.84 -13.27
N ARG A 124 -9.60 3.77 -12.08
CA ARG A 124 -11.05 3.88 -11.92
C ARG A 124 -11.43 5.32 -11.62
N SER A 125 -12.60 5.73 -12.13
CA SER A 125 -13.14 7.04 -11.83
C SER A 125 -13.96 6.99 -10.56
N GLU A 126 -13.65 7.86 -9.60
CA GLU A 126 -14.45 8.02 -8.41
C GLU A 126 -15.78 8.65 -8.79
N GLY A 127 -16.86 8.15 -8.21
CA GLY A 127 -18.20 8.67 -8.50
C GLY A 127 -18.85 8.12 -9.75
N LYS A 128 -18.27 7.11 -10.33
CA LYS A 128 -18.83 6.45 -11.50
C LYS A 128 -19.49 5.13 -11.13
#